data_13e5eb2b9f15d18c5846fa5788c21365
#
_entry.id   13e5eb2b9f15d18c5846fa5788c21365
#
_cell.length_a   1.000
_cell.length_b   1.000
_cell.length_c   1.000
_cell.angle_alpha   90.00
_cell.angle_beta   90.00
_cell.angle_gamma   90.00
#
_symmetry.space_group_name_H-M   'P 1'
#
loop_
_entity.id
_entity.type
_entity.pdbx_description
1 polymer ?
#
loop_
_entity_poly.entity_id
_entity_poly.type
_entity_poly.pdbx_seq_one_letter_code
_entity_poly.pdbx_strand_id
1 'polypeptide(L)'
;MAAAAWSLLLAHCAPALPDSITLQSGERLVGKVISEKPKKVVFESQGLGRIEIPREGIERIQRDEVPPKPAAPPPQAPFQPPPPAAVKPAAASPAPTNAAAASATSTNAPPKRRWFWMPKPKDEESSDWIQLKSGEWLRGRLYGMQNRTVEFESDELDELTFDWKDVHQVQLPRALVSYGERQTAAGALRVNRETVTITGAEPLSFPREQLIGIAPGQLRELDYWSGKFNVGLNVRSGNSEQVDFVTKARLERRTPNTHLKLDYTGNFSELDGVESVENQRVNGSFNIFLTRRLFLVTPLVEYYRDPFQNIGRQVTLGGGAGYYLIDRPKVEWLVLGGPAYQQTRFDTVQPGEEPESSTPAFFLQSNFDVELTKRIDLELGYQAIVTSEQAGRVTHHSTATLEIDLTRRLDLDVSFIWDRTENPQADGNGDVPKQNDFRLNLSLGVKF
;
A
#
# COMPACT_ATOMS: atom_id res chain seq x y z
N MET A 1 -76.98 6.24 -18.98
CA MET A 1 -76.43 5.57 -17.81
C MET A 1 -74.95 5.90 -17.76
N ALA A 2 -74.56 6.59 -16.73
CA ALA A 2 -73.30 7.29 -16.64
C ALA A 2 -72.13 6.35 -16.27
N ALA A 3 -71.02 6.42 -17.04
CA ALA A 3 -69.73 5.85 -16.68
C ALA A 3 -68.79 7.00 -16.25
N ALA A 4 -68.55 7.09 -14.99
CA ALA A 4 -67.63 8.08 -14.38
C ALA A 4 -66.20 7.70 -14.68
N ALA A 5 -65.49 8.58 -15.40
CA ALA A 5 -64.04 8.53 -15.60
C ALA A 5 -63.32 9.08 -14.36
N TRP A 6 -62.61 8.22 -13.62
CA TRP A 6 -61.65 8.61 -12.60
C TRP A 6 -60.32 8.88 -13.26
N SER A 7 -59.98 10.16 -13.46
CA SER A 7 -58.63 10.58 -13.84
C SER A 7 -57.76 10.61 -12.57
N LEU A 8 -56.94 9.60 -12.38
CA LEU A 8 -55.86 9.63 -11.37
C LEU A 8 -54.79 10.62 -11.86
N LEU A 9 -54.68 11.77 -11.21
CA LEU A 9 -53.55 12.63 -11.27
C LEU A 9 -52.37 11.94 -10.55
N LEU A 10 -51.52 11.28 -11.29
CA LEU A 10 -50.18 10.90 -10.83
C LEU A 10 -49.35 12.18 -10.77
N ALA A 11 -49.28 12.77 -9.57
CA ALA A 11 -48.27 13.77 -9.27
C ALA A 11 -46.90 13.10 -9.44
N HIS A 12 -46.24 13.38 -10.53
CA HIS A 12 -44.81 13.07 -10.70
C HIS A 12 -44.06 13.91 -9.69
N CYS A 13 -43.73 13.34 -8.54
CA CYS A 13 -42.72 13.88 -7.64
C CYS A 13 -41.39 13.77 -8.38
N ALA A 14 -40.94 14.87 -9.01
CA ALA A 14 -39.61 14.93 -9.58
C ALA A 14 -38.62 14.67 -8.43
N PRO A 15 -37.64 13.78 -8.58
CA PRO A 15 -36.63 13.58 -7.55
C PRO A 15 -35.94 14.92 -7.30
N ALA A 16 -35.86 15.33 -6.03
CA ALA A 16 -35.09 16.50 -5.62
C ALA A 16 -33.67 16.36 -6.14
N LEU A 17 -33.17 17.42 -6.79
CA LEU A 17 -31.82 17.40 -7.33
C LEU A 17 -30.81 17.42 -6.17
N PRO A 18 -29.68 16.70 -6.26
CA PRO A 18 -28.71 16.68 -5.19
C PRO A 18 -28.02 18.04 -5.06
N ASP A 19 -27.73 18.45 -3.83
CA ASP A 19 -26.85 19.59 -3.55
C ASP A 19 -25.47 19.37 -4.17
N SER A 20 -24.77 20.45 -4.53
CA SER A 20 -23.37 20.34 -4.97
C SER A 20 -22.48 21.36 -4.25
N ILE A 21 -21.27 20.92 -3.91
CA ILE A 21 -20.23 21.77 -3.31
C ILE A 21 -19.06 21.83 -4.30
N THR A 22 -18.62 23.06 -4.64
CA THR A 22 -17.38 23.30 -5.37
C THR A 22 -16.33 23.78 -4.38
N LEU A 23 -15.17 23.14 -4.40
CA LEU A 23 -14.03 23.47 -3.55
C LEU A 23 -13.09 24.45 -4.27
N GLN A 24 -12.23 25.14 -3.51
CA GLN A 24 -11.25 26.09 -4.07
C GLN A 24 -10.26 25.44 -5.01
N SER A 25 -9.97 24.14 -4.82
CA SER A 25 -9.17 23.30 -5.72
C SER A 25 -9.85 23.04 -7.08
N GLY A 26 -11.14 23.40 -7.23
CA GLY A 26 -11.96 23.10 -8.41
C GLY A 26 -12.66 21.74 -8.35
N GLU A 27 -12.49 20.98 -7.28
CA GLU A 27 -13.22 19.73 -7.03
C GLU A 27 -14.70 20.00 -6.88
N ARG A 28 -15.52 19.06 -7.32
CA ARG A 28 -16.98 19.16 -7.23
C ARG A 28 -17.54 17.90 -6.57
N LEU A 29 -18.26 18.10 -5.50
CA LEU A 29 -18.95 17.05 -4.75
C LEU A 29 -20.45 17.13 -5.02
N VAL A 30 -21.10 15.96 -5.09
CA VAL A 30 -22.53 15.80 -5.35
C VAL A 30 -23.15 14.98 -4.22
N GLY A 31 -24.20 15.49 -3.58
CA GLY A 31 -24.82 14.82 -2.44
C GLY A 31 -25.80 15.70 -1.70
N LYS A 32 -25.73 15.69 -0.38
CA LYS A 32 -26.61 16.48 0.49
C LYS A 32 -25.85 17.17 1.61
N VAL A 33 -26.10 18.46 1.82
CA VAL A 33 -25.60 19.18 2.99
C VAL A 33 -26.38 18.75 4.23
N ILE A 34 -25.69 18.10 5.17
CA ILE A 34 -26.30 17.60 6.42
C ILE A 34 -26.27 18.68 7.50
N SER A 35 -25.15 19.41 7.62
CA SER A 35 -24.98 20.44 8.65
C SER A 35 -23.93 21.45 8.22
N GLU A 36 -24.22 22.74 8.44
CA GLU A 36 -23.25 23.82 8.29
C GLU A 36 -22.88 24.37 9.67
N LYS A 37 -21.60 24.36 9.97
CA LYS A 37 -21.01 24.99 11.17
C LYS A 37 -20.04 26.09 10.73
N PRO A 38 -19.72 27.07 11.58
CA PRO A 38 -18.85 28.19 11.20
C PRO A 38 -17.49 27.79 10.64
N LYS A 39 -16.93 26.67 11.08
CA LYS A 39 -15.60 26.17 10.67
C LYS A 39 -15.65 25.00 9.71
N LYS A 40 -16.77 24.27 9.60
CA LYS A 40 -16.88 23.07 8.78
C LYS A 40 -18.29 22.80 8.27
N VAL A 41 -18.38 22.15 7.13
CA VAL A 41 -19.63 21.64 6.54
C VAL A 41 -19.59 20.12 6.57
N VAL A 42 -20.66 19.50 7.05
CA VAL A 42 -20.85 18.05 6.99
C VAL A 42 -21.68 17.76 5.75
N PHE A 43 -21.12 17.02 4.83
CA PHE A 43 -21.70 16.69 3.55
C PHE A 43 -21.82 15.19 3.39
N GLU A 44 -22.94 14.69 2.91
CA GLU A 44 -23.16 13.30 2.56
C GLU A 44 -23.05 13.15 1.03
N SER A 45 -21.87 12.79 0.58
CA SER A 45 -21.60 12.53 -0.84
C SER A 45 -22.16 11.18 -1.26
N GLN A 46 -22.65 11.08 -2.48
CA GLN A 46 -23.15 9.82 -3.03
C GLN A 46 -22.02 8.81 -3.29
N GLY A 47 -20.83 9.29 -3.67
CA GLY A 47 -19.69 8.44 -3.99
C GLY A 47 -18.72 8.22 -2.83
N LEU A 48 -18.61 9.20 -1.90
CA LEU A 48 -17.61 9.22 -0.84
C LEU A 48 -18.21 9.01 0.56
N GLY A 49 -19.56 8.91 0.67
CA GLY A 49 -20.23 8.84 1.96
C GLY A 49 -20.19 10.15 2.74
N ARG A 50 -20.16 10.06 4.07
CA ARG A 50 -20.19 11.24 4.94
C ARG A 50 -18.80 11.82 5.13
N ILE A 51 -18.61 13.06 4.70
CA ILE A 51 -17.33 13.81 4.77
C ILE A 51 -17.51 15.12 5.52
N GLU A 52 -16.44 15.57 6.18
CA GLU A 52 -16.34 16.88 6.83
C GLU A 52 -15.41 17.77 6.02
N ILE A 53 -15.90 18.89 5.54
CA ILE A 53 -15.18 19.80 4.66
C ILE A 53 -14.90 21.09 5.44
N PRO A 54 -13.64 21.56 5.55
CA PRO A 54 -13.33 22.86 6.12
C PRO A 54 -14.05 23.98 5.36
N ARG A 55 -14.65 24.91 6.06
CA ARG A 55 -15.43 26.01 5.42
C ARG A 55 -14.56 26.88 4.52
N GLU A 56 -13.30 27.06 4.87
CA GLU A 56 -12.31 27.82 4.10
C GLU A 56 -11.94 27.17 2.76
N GLY A 57 -12.08 25.83 2.63
CA GLY A 57 -11.86 25.11 1.38
C GLY A 57 -13.05 25.16 0.42
N ILE A 58 -14.19 25.72 0.81
CA ILE A 58 -15.41 25.73 0.00
C ILE A 58 -15.52 27.06 -0.76
N GLU A 59 -15.52 26.99 -2.09
CA GLU A 59 -15.78 28.12 -2.96
C GLU A 59 -17.29 28.41 -3.07
N ARG A 60 -18.10 27.37 -3.34
CA ARG A 60 -19.53 27.52 -3.61
C ARG A 60 -20.35 26.32 -3.12
N ILE A 61 -21.52 26.62 -2.55
CA ILE A 61 -22.55 25.61 -2.25
C ILE A 61 -23.77 25.92 -3.11
N GLN A 62 -24.19 24.97 -3.96
CA GLN A 62 -25.42 25.05 -4.74
C GLN A 62 -26.43 24.04 -4.18
N ARG A 63 -27.62 24.51 -3.85
CA ARG A 63 -28.71 23.70 -3.31
C ARG A 63 -29.83 23.60 -4.34
N ASP A 64 -30.35 22.40 -4.54
CA ASP A 64 -31.56 22.09 -5.32
C ASP A 64 -31.65 22.71 -6.72
N GLU A 65 -30.52 23.10 -7.33
CA GLU A 65 -30.51 23.54 -8.74
C GLU A 65 -30.10 22.37 -9.66
N VAL A 66 -30.73 22.33 -10.86
CA VAL A 66 -30.30 21.44 -11.93
C VAL A 66 -28.81 21.68 -12.16
N PRO A 67 -27.94 20.67 -11.98
CA PRO A 67 -26.52 20.88 -12.22
C PRO A 67 -26.35 21.38 -13.66
N PRO A 68 -25.69 22.52 -13.89
CA PRO A 68 -25.29 22.87 -15.23
C PRO A 68 -24.50 21.70 -15.78
N LYS A 69 -24.78 21.29 -17.01
CA LYS A 69 -24.04 20.24 -17.73
C LYS A 69 -22.55 20.38 -17.35
N PRO A 70 -21.90 19.31 -16.83
CA PRO A 70 -20.55 19.41 -16.30
C PRO A 70 -19.73 20.30 -17.22
N ALA A 71 -19.21 21.41 -16.68
CA ALA A 71 -18.27 22.24 -17.44
C ALA A 71 -17.16 21.28 -17.86
N ALA A 72 -17.03 21.06 -19.14
CA ALA A 72 -15.87 20.36 -19.66
C ALA A 72 -14.64 21.02 -19.02
N PRO A 73 -13.62 20.25 -18.60
CA PRO A 73 -12.36 20.84 -18.18
C PRO A 73 -12.03 21.94 -19.18
N PRO A 74 -11.55 23.13 -18.75
CA PRO A 74 -11.38 24.26 -19.61
C PRO A 74 -10.76 23.79 -20.92
N PRO A 75 -11.29 24.14 -22.10
CA PRO A 75 -10.82 23.58 -23.34
C PRO A 75 -9.33 23.81 -23.40
N GLN A 76 -8.57 22.73 -23.19
CA GLN A 76 -7.15 22.74 -23.46
C GLN A 76 -7.07 23.16 -24.92
N ALA A 77 -6.36 24.25 -25.18
CA ALA A 77 -6.05 24.68 -26.51
C ALA A 77 -5.68 23.46 -27.35
N PRO A 78 -6.18 23.31 -28.58
CA PRO A 78 -5.92 22.16 -29.41
C PRO A 78 -4.40 21.93 -29.37
N PHE A 79 -4.01 20.74 -28.89
CA PHE A 79 -2.62 20.32 -28.84
C PHE A 79 -2.11 20.35 -30.28
N GLN A 80 -1.44 21.44 -30.64
CA GLN A 80 -0.67 21.49 -31.89
C GLN A 80 0.55 20.60 -31.63
N PRO A 81 0.74 19.50 -32.38
CA PRO A 81 1.99 18.77 -32.35
C PRO A 81 3.12 19.76 -32.64
N PRO A 82 4.24 19.77 -31.91
CA PRO A 82 5.36 20.62 -32.23
C PRO A 82 5.76 20.35 -33.67
N PRO A 83 6.03 21.42 -34.47
CA PRO A 83 6.46 21.24 -35.85
C PRO A 83 7.70 20.37 -35.88
N PRO A 84 7.84 19.48 -36.87
CA PRO A 84 9.01 18.63 -36.98
C PRO A 84 10.26 19.47 -36.94
N ALA A 85 11.17 19.17 -36.04
CA ALA A 85 12.44 19.87 -35.90
C ALA A 85 13.19 19.77 -37.21
N ALA A 86 13.38 20.91 -37.84
CA ALA A 86 14.19 21.03 -39.05
C ALA A 86 15.63 20.64 -38.69
N VAL A 87 16.10 19.58 -39.31
CA VAL A 87 17.48 19.14 -39.26
C VAL A 87 18.35 20.25 -39.87
N LYS A 88 19.07 20.97 -39.02
CA LYS A 88 20.11 21.90 -39.45
C LYS A 88 21.45 21.16 -39.54
N PRO A 89 22.18 21.32 -40.64
CA PRO A 89 23.48 20.63 -40.80
C PRO A 89 24.52 21.17 -39.78
N ALA A 90 25.36 20.26 -39.34
CA ALA A 90 26.49 20.54 -38.49
C ALA A 90 27.43 21.58 -39.12
N ALA A 91 27.75 22.63 -38.40
CA ALA A 91 28.84 23.53 -38.70
C ALA A 91 29.80 23.59 -37.49
N ALA A 92 31.07 23.56 -37.82
CA ALA A 92 32.27 23.39 -37.04
C ALA A 92 32.43 24.30 -35.84
N SER A 93 33.11 23.78 -34.80
CA SER A 93 33.71 24.49 -33.67
C SER A 93 34.71 25.56 -34.11
N PRO A 94 34.83 26.61 -33.34
CA PRO A 94 36.17 27.14 -32.98
C PRO A 94 36.41 27.17 -31.47
N ALA A 95 37.67 27.02 -31.14
CA ALA A 95 38.31 26.94 -29.86
C ALA A 95 38.30 28.26 -29.01
N PRO A 96 38.78 28.21 -27.77
CA PRO A 96 38.39 29.10 -26.70
C PRO A 96 39.17 30.42 -26.63
N THR A 97 38.51 31.47 -26.19
CA THR A 97 39.20 32.71 -25.76
C THR A 97 38.88 33.02 -24.30
N ASN A 98 39.94 33.15 -23.53
CA ASN A 98 39.94 33.66 -22.15
C ASN A 98 39.48 35.10 -22.07
N ALA A 99 38.65 35.44 -21.08
CA ALA A 99 38.68 36.74 -20.42
C ALA A 99 37.96 36.73 -19.05
N ALA A 100 38.79 36.99 -18.05
CA ALA A 100 38.60 37.87 -16.92
C ALA A 100 37.48 37.69 -15.89
N ALA A 101 37.98 37.50 -14.68
CA ALA A 101 37.41 37.55 -13.36
C ALA A 101 36.42 38.69 -13.07
N ALA A 102 35.31 38.33 -12.38
CA ALA A 102 34.67 39.24 -11.46
C ALA A 102 34.30 38.45 -10.18
N SER A 103 34.90 38.88 -9.08
CA SER A 103 34.71 38.35 -7.73
C SER A 103 33.28 38.58 -7.26
N ALA A 104 32.59 37.52 -6.94
CA ALA A 104 31.37 37.55 -6.13
C ALA A 104 31.59 36.69 -4.89
N THR A 105 31.59 37.34 -3.76
CA THR A 105 31.72 36.83 -2.39
C THR A 105 30.73 35.73 -2.14
N SER A 106 31.17 34.46 -2.08
CA SER A 106 30.36 33.36 -1.67
C SER A 106 30.32 33.26 -0.15
N THR A 107 29.21 33.63 0.43
CA THR A 107 28.85 33.25 1.79
C THR A 107 28.65 31.74 1.83
N ASN A 108 29.64 31.03 2.35
CA ASN A 108 29.54 29.60 2.67
C ASN A 108 28.55 29.37 3.81
N ALA A 109 27.28 29.19 3.47
CA ALA A 109 26.34 28.48 4.34
C ALA A 109 26.50 26.97 4.05
N PRO A 110 26.65 26.11 5.08
CA PRO A 110 26.73 24.67 4.85
C PRO A 110 25.47 24.17 4.16
N PRO A 111 25.56 23.20 3.23
CA PRO A 111 24.39 22.67 2.56
C PRO A 111 23.48 22.07 3.63
N LYS A 112 22.29 22.63 3.77
CA LYS A 112 21.23 22.05 4.58
C LYS A 112 20.99 20.66 4.03
N ARG A 113 21.36 19.61 4.78
CA ARG A 113 20.96 18.24 4.51
C ARG A 113 19.44 18.22 4.41
N ARG A 114 18.92 18.13 3.21
CA ARG A 114 17.50 17.82 2.99
C ARG A 114 17.30 16.40 3.52
N TRP A 115 16.54 16.29 4.57
CA TRP A 115 16.05 15.00 5.04
C TRP A 115 15.15 14.41 3.96
N PHE A 116 15.29 13.12 3.69
CA PHE A 116 14.68 12.34 2.61
C PHE A 116 13.13 12.36 2.58
N TRP A 117 12.53 12.94 3.58
CA TRP A 117 11.09 12.92 3.92
C TRP A 117 10.43 14.30 3.96
N MET A 118 11.00 15.30 3.36
CA MET A 118 10.26 16.53 3.11
C MET A 118 9.24 16.28 2.00
N PRO A 119 7.94 16.65 2.21
CA PRO A 119 6.96 16.61 1.15
C PRO A 119 7.50 17.41 -0.04
N LYS A 120 7.46 16.80 -1.23
CA LYS A 120 7.77 17.53 -2.47
C LYS A 120 6.82 18.72 -2.56
N PRO A 121 7.29 19.90 -3.04
CA PRO A 121 6.38 21.00 -3.37
C PRO A 121 5.31 20.44 -4.33
N LYS A 122 4.05 20.78 -4.10
CA LYS A 122 2.96 20.49 -5.02
C LYS A 122 3.31 21.20 -6.33
N ASP A 123 3.64 20.43 -7.38
CA ASP A 123 3.78 20.96 -8.71
C ASP A 123 2.36 21.29 -9.20
N GLU A 124 2.00 22.56 -9.20
CA GLU A 124 0.65 23.04 -9.55
C GLU A 124 0.22 22.72 -10.98
N GLU A 125 1.16 22.36 -11.87
CA GLU A 125 0.88 22.14 -13.31
C GLU A 125 0.45 20.74 -13.71
N SER A 126 0.42 19.74 -12.82
CA SER A 126 0.08 18.36 -13.20
C SER A 126 -0.75 17.64 -12.15
N SER A 127 -1.94 18.14 -11.88
CA SER A 127 -2.89 17.46 -11.02
C SER A 127 -3.57 16.31 -11.76
N ASP A 128 -3.77 15.20 -11.06
CA ASP A 128 -4.57 14.09 -11.53
C ASP A 128 -6.06 14.40 -11.30
N TRP A 129 -6.90 13.98 -12.21
CA TRP A 129 -8.35 14.18 -12.12
C TRP A 129 -9.09 12.86 -12.22
N ILE A 130 -10.04 12.67 -11.31
CA ILE A 130 -10.91 11.50 -11.27
C ILE A 130 -12.37 11.97 -11.18
N GLN A 131 -13.22 11.39 -12.02
CA GLN A 131 -14.66 11.53 -11.89
C GLN A 131 -15.31 10.24 -11.43
N LEU A 132 -16.15 10.29 -10.41
CA LEU A 132 -16.96 9.18 -9.96
C LEU A 132 -18.27 9.08 -10.74
N LYS A 133 -18.90 7.91 -10.76
CA LYS A 133 -20.21 7.68 -11.40
C LYS A 133 -21.33 8.49 -10.79
N SER A 134 -21.22 8.83 -9.51
CA SER A 134 -22.11 9.71 -8.77
C SER A 134 -22.00 11.19 -9.20
N GLY A 135 -20.98 11.52 -9.98
CA GLY A 135 -20.81 12.85 -10.60
C GLY A 135 -19.78 13.73 -9.92
N GLU A 136 -19.15 13.30 -8.84
CA GLU A 136 -18.07 14.03 -8.19
C GLU A 136 -16.84 14.11 -9.09
N TRP A 137 -16.18 15.26 -9.06
CA TRP A 137 -14.88 15.49 -9.63
C TRP A 137 -13.86 15.75 -8.52
N LEU A 138 -12.82 14.93 -8.49
CA LEU A 138 -11.73 14.98 -7.52
C LEU A 138 -10.45 15.39 -8.23
N ARG A 139 -9.70 16.30 -7.61
CA ARG A 139 -8.39 16.76 -8.04
C ARG A 139 -7.36 16.37 -7.00
N GLY A 140 -6.18 15.95 -7.42
CA GLY A 140 -5.15 15.59 -6.46
C GLY A 140 -4.06 14.73 -7.07
N ARG A 141 -3.70 13.67 -6.38
CA ARG A 141 -2.65 12.74 -6.76
C ARG A 141 -3.14 11.30 -6.69
N LEU A 142 -2.99 10.55 -7.76
CA LEU A 142 -3.21 9.12 -7.76
C LEU A 142 -2.00 8.42 -7.15
N TYR A 143 -2.19 7.62 -6.10
CA TYR A 143 -1.18 6.71 -5.58
C TYR A 143 -1.11 5.41 -6.39
N GLY A 144 -2.25 4.93 -6.85
CA GLY A 144 -2.34 3.75 -7.69
C GLY A 144 -3.76 3.26 -7.91
N MET A 145 -3.88 2.34 -8.83
CA MET A 145 -5.04 1.49 -8.98
C MET A 145 -4.56 0.05 -9.10
N GLN A 146 -4.91 -0.76 -8.13
CA GLN A 146 -4.65 -2.19 -8.13
C GLN A 146 -5.88 -2.92 -7.63
N ASN A 147 -6.02 -4.17 -8.02
CA ASN A 147 -7.10 -5.02 -7.54
C ASN A 147 -8.50 -4.37 -7.59
N ARG A 148 -8.73 -3.43 -8.56
CA ARG A 148 -9.94 -2.59 -8.69
C ARG A 148 -10.14 -1.57 -7.57
N THR A 149 -9.14 -1.35 -6.75
CA THR A 149 -9.11 -0.30 -5.75
C THR A 149 -8.29 0.86 -6.29
N VAL A 150 -8.79 2.05 -6.10
CA VAL A 150 -8.11 3.31 -6.43
C VAL A 150 -7.75 3.98 -5.12
N GLU A 151 -6.48 4.28 -4.96
CA GLU A 151 -5.94 5.09 -3.85
C GLU A 151 -5.61 6.48 -4.40
N PHE A 152 -6.22 7.48 -3.85
CA PHE A 152 -6.15 8.85 -4.34
C PHE A 152 -6.05 9.84 -3.18
N GLU A 153 -5.10 10.76 -3.23
CA GLU A 153 -5.01 11.89 -2.31
C GLU A 153 -5.68 13.09 -2.97
N SER A 154 -6.83 13.50 -2.44
CA SER A 154 -7.50 14.72 -2.86
C SER A 154 -6.81 15.95 -2.29
N ASP A 155 -6.80 17.04 -3.03
CA ASP A 155 -6.20 18.31 -2.57
C ASP A 155 -6.89 18.87 -1.32
N GLU A 156 -8.18 18.57 -1.11
CA GLU A 156 -9.01 19.11 -0.03
C GLU A 156 -9.60 18.06 0.93
N LEU A 157 -9.68 16.79 0.50
CA LEU A 157 -10.40 15.74 1.24
C LEU A 157 -9.47 14.66 1.83
N ASP A 158 -8.15 14.90 1.77
CA ASP A 158 -7.14 13.94 2.21
C ASP A 158 -7.13 12.62 1.39
N GLU A 159 -6.70 11.52 1.99
CA GLU A 159 -6.64 10.22 1.33
C GLU A 159 -8.04 9.63 1.13
N LEU A 160 -8.30 9.21 -0.09
CA LEU A 160 -9.55 8.59 -0.51
C LEU A 160 -9.26 7.23 -1.13
N THR A 161 -10.08 6.25 -0.76
CA THR A 161 -10.04 4.92 -1.34
C THR A 161 -11.43 4.57 -1.88
N PHE A 162 -11.51 4.12 -3.12
CA PHE A 162 -12.78 3.75 -3.75
C PHE A 162 -12.61 2.67 -4.81
N ASP A 163 -13.70 1.98 -5.10
CA ASP A 163 -13.75 0.92 -6.10
C ASP A 163 -13.59 1.48 -7.53
N TRP A 164 -12.77 0.82 -8.35
CA TRP A 164 -12.66 1.13 -9.78
C TRP A 164 -13.99 1.11 -10.53
N LYS A 165 -14.93 0.27 -10.07
CA LYS A 165 -16.28 0.22 -10.66
C LYS A 165 -17.05 1.54 -10.50
N ASP A 166 -16.74 2.35 -9.46
CA ASP A 166 -17.40 3.63 -9.17
C ASP A 166 -16.74 4.80 -9.88
N VAL A 167 -15.57 4.58 -10.48
CA VAL A 167 -14.88 5.57 -11.33
C VAL A 167 -15.55 5.66 -12.68
N HIS A 168 -15.90 6.89 -13.08
CA HIS A 168 -16.46 7.20 -14.39
C HIS A 168 -15.38 7.46 -15.42
N GLN A 169 -14.47 8.41 -15.12
CA GLN A 169 -13.32 8.70 -15.96
C GLN A 169 -12.10 9.14 -15.13
N VAL A 170 -10.93 9.02 -15.74
CA VAL A 170 -9.64 9.39 -15.15
C VAL A 170 -8.84 10.17 -16.18
N GLN A 171 -8.13 11.21 -15.74
CA GLN A 171 -7.18 11.96 -16.53
C GLN A 171 -5.90 12.15 -15.71
N LEU A 172 -4.82 11.51 -16.15
CA LEU A 172 -3.51 11.60 -15.51
C LEU A 172 -2.51 12.12 -16.53
N PRO A 173 -1.77 13.16 -16.23
CA PRO A 173 -0.73 13.68 -17.14
C PRO A 173 0.41 12.69 -17.35
N ARG A 174 0.64 11.80 -16.37
CA ARG A 174 1.65 10.75 -16.41
C ARG A 174 1.14 9.52 -15.68
N ALA A 175 1.22 8.37 -16.33
CA ALA A 175 0.88 7.09 -15.72
C ALA A 175 1.73 5.97 -16.31
N LEU A 176 2.01 4.97 -15.50
CA LEU A 176 2.41 3.64 -15.94
C LEU A 176 1.20 2.72 -15.81
N VAL A 177 0.82 2.10 -16.91
CA VAL A 177 -0.41 1.31 -16.99
C VAL A 177 -0.07 -0.13 -17.32
N SER A 178 -0.69 -1.06 -16.60
CA SER A 178 -0.66 -2.49 -16.90
C SER A 178 -2.00 -2.92 -17.50
N TYR A 179 -1.95 -3.67 -18.61
CA TYR A 179 -3.15 -4.11 -19.34
C TYR A 179 -2.95 -5.46 -20.01
N GLY A 180 -4.06 -6.10 -20.38
CA GLY A 180 -4.07 -7.38 -21.07
C GLY A 180 -3.30 -8.48 -20.32
N GLU A 181 -2.51 -9.25 -21.07
CA GLU A 181 -1.69 -10.35 -20.51
C GLU A 181 -0.28 -9.88 -20.08
N ARG A 182 -0.16 -8.85 -19.23
CA ARG A 182 1.08 -8.29 -18.66
C ARG A 182 1.81 -7.26 -19.53
N GLN A 183 1.11 -6.60 -20.42
CA GLN A 183 1.69 -5.49 -21.15
C GLN A 183 1.70 -4.24 -20.29
N THR A 184 2.71 -3.39 -20.47
CA THR A 184 2.84 -2.12 -19.78
C THR A 184 3.04 -1.01 -20.80
N ALA A 185 2.42 0.15 -20.53
CA ALA A 185 2.62 1.36 -21.32
C ALA A 185 2.72 2.56 -20.41
N ALA A 186 3.54 3.54 -20.77
CA ALA A 186 3.72 4.76 -20.01
C ALA A 186 3.33 5.98 -20.83
N GLY A 187 2.64 6.94 -20.23
CA GLY A 187 2.23 8.17 -20.91
C GLY A 187 1.13 8.91 -20.18
N ALA A 188 0.57 9.92 -20.83
CA ALA A 188 -0.64 10.58 -20.34
C ALA A 188 -1.84 9.64 -20.52
N LEU A 189 -2.56 9.39 -19.45
CA LEU A 189 -3.66 8.44 -19.40
C LEU A 189 -5.00 9.17 -19.42
N ARG A 190 -5.89 8.70 -20.28
CA ARG A 190 -7.31 9.04 -20.25
C ARG A 190 -8.13 7.78 -20.25
N VAL A 191 -9.00 7.65 -19.28
CA VAL A 191 -9.96 6.55 -19.18
C VAL A 191 -11.36 7.14 -19.26
N ASN A 192 -12.20 6.55 -20.08
CA ASN A 192 -13.63 6.82 -20.14
C ASN A 192 -14.43 5.55 -19.82
N ARG A 193 -15.72 5.53 -20.12
CA ARG A 193 -16.59 4.39 -19.81
C ARG A 193 -16.14 3.07 -20.42
N GLU A 194 -15.61 3.11 -21.64
CA GLU A 194 -15.39 1.92 -22.48
C GLU A 194 -13.92 1.74 -22.85
N THR A 195 -13.19 2.85 -22.96
CA THR A 195 -11.83 2.83 -23.50
C THR A 195 -10.81 3.47 -22.57
N VAL A 196 -9.62 2.98 -22.66
CA VAL A 196 -8.39 3.53 -22.08
C VAL A 196 -7.53 4.02 -23.21
N THR A 197 -7.05 5.25 -23.13
CA THR A 197 -6.15 5.86 -24.11
C THR A 197 -4.89 6.33 -23.39
N ILE A 198 -3.75 5.93 -23.88
CA ILE A 198 -2.43 6.36 -23.40
C ILE A 198 -1.80 7.16 -24.53
N THR A 199 -1.38 8.38 -24.22
CA THR A 199 -0.69 9.26 -25.13
C THR A 199 0.76 9.38 -24.69
N GLY A 200 1.68 8.85 -25.47
CA GLY A 200 3.11 8.80 -25.17
C GLY A 200 3.92 8.66 -26.45
N ALA A 201 5.11 8.07 -26.35
CA ALA A 201 5.96 7.78 -27.51
C ALA A 201 5.26 6.85 -28.53
N GLU A 202 4.47 5.91 -28.03
CA GLU A 202 3.60 5.03 -28.80
C GLU A 202 2.17 5.19 -28.29
N PRO A 203 1.29 5.90 -29.00
CA PRO A 203 -0.11 6.07 -28.62
C PRO A 203 -0.82 4.71 -28.64
N LEU A 204 -1.55 4.41 -27.58
CA LEU A 204 -2.22 3.14 -27.39
C LEU A 204 -3.66 3.35 -26.94
N SER A 205 -4.59 2.56 -27.47
CA SER A 205 -5.98 2.54 -27.01
C SER A 205 -6.47 1.10 -26.92
N PHE A 206 -7.15 0.77 -25.81
CA PHE A 206 -7.68 -0.57 -25.56
C PHE A 206 -8.96 -0.52 -24.71
N PRO A 207 -9.77 -1.59 -24.67
CA PRO A 207 -10.97 -1.66 -23.86
C PRO A 207 -10.66 -1.52 -22.36
N ARG A 208 -11.49 -0.77 -21.64
CA ARG A 208 -11.34 -0.55 -20.19
C ARG A 208 -11.27 -1.83 -19.36
N GLU A 209 -11.91 -2.89 -19.83
CA GLU A 209 -11.90 -4.20 -19.16
C GLU A 209 -10.53 -4.86 -19.09
N GLN A 210 -9.65 -4.52 -20.04
CA GLN A 210 -8.28 -5.02 -20.11
C GLN A 210 -7.32 -4.28 -19.16
N LEU A 211 -7.76 -3.19 -18.55
CA LEU A 211 -6.95 -2.44 -17.59
C LEU A 211 -6.79 -3.23 -16.30
N ILE A 212 -5.54 -3.52 -15.92
CA ILE A 212 -5.17 -4.29 -14.73
C ILE A 212 -4.75 -3.38 -13.60
N GLY A 213 -3.92 -2.38 -13.89
CA GLY A 213 -3.39 -1.49 -12.87
C GLY A 213 -2.93 -0.15 -13.44
N ILE A 214 -2.90 0.84 -12.58
CA ILE A 214 -2.36 2.17 -12.85
C ILE A 214 -1.38 2.48 -11.73
N ALA A 215 -0.18 2.92 -12.06
CA ALA A 215 0.79 3.44 -11.11
C ALA A 215 1.15 4.88 -11.46
N PRO A 216 1.61 5.69 -10.50
CA PRO A 216 2.11 7.03 -10.78
C PRO A 216 3.16 7.00 -11.87
N GLY A 217 3.02 7.86 -12.86
CA GLY A 217 3.86 7.84 -14.06
C GLY A 217 5.23 8.47 -13.92
N GLN A 218 5.76 8.61 -12.75
CA GLN A 218 7.15 8.99 -12.58
C GLN A 218 8.01 7.73 -12.58
N LEU A 219 8.93 7.67 -13.52
CA LEU A 219 9.90 6.59 -13.72
C LEU A 219 10.96 6.49 -12.60
N ARG A 220 10.71 7.02 -11.42
CA ARG A 220 11.63 6.86 -10.30
C ARG A 220 11.34 5.54 -9.63
N GLU A 221 12.33 4.68 -9.65
CA GLU A 221 12.28 3.39 -8.96
C GLU A 221 11.79 3.51 -7.50
N LEU A 222 12.17 4.61 -6.81
CA LEU A 222 11.78 4.89 -5.43
C LEU A 222 10.27 5.08 -5.22
N ASP A 223 9.51 5.43 -6.24
CA ASP A 223 8.05 5.63 -6.13
C ASP A 223 7.29 4.28 -6.05
N TYR A 224 7.98 3.15 -6.31
CA TYR A 224 7.43 1.79 -6.13
C TYR A 224 7.71 1.21 -4.75
N TRP A 225 8.52 1.88 -3.94
CA TRP A 225 8.95 1.39 -2.65
C TRP A 225 8.19 2.06 -1.53
N SER A 226 7.74 1.26 -0.58
CA SER A 226 7.19 1.70 0.71
C SER A 226 7.88 0.97 1.83
N GLY A 227 7.93 1.59 3.00
CA GLY A 227 8.57 0.99 4.14
C GLY A 227 7.92 1.41 5.45
N LYS A 228 8.04 0.52 6.44
CA LYS A 228 7.60 0.74 7.81
C LYS A 228 8.69 0.24 8.75
N PHE A 229 9.00 1.01 9.76
CA PHE A 229 9.96 0.64 10.80
C PHE A 229 9.35 0.89 12.17
N ASN A 230 9.31 -0.14 13.01
CA ASN A 230 8.74 -0.09 14.34
C ASN A 230 9.78 -0.42 15.40
N VAL A 231 9.71 0.25 16.51
CA VAL A 231 10.53 0.00 17.71
C VAL A 231 9.64 -0.03 18.94
N GLY A 232 9.79 -1.07 19.72
CA GLY A 232 9.23 -1.19 21.06
C GLY A 232 10.34 -1.34 22.08
N LEU A 233 10.25 -0.61 23.17
CA LEU A 233 11.19 -0.69 24.29
C LEU A 233 10.40 -0.73 25.59
N ASN A 234 10.71 -1.70 26.43
CA ASN A 234 10.21 -1.77 27.79
C ASN A 234 11.41 -1.89 28.75
N VAL A 235 11.50 -0.97 29.67
CA VAL A 235 12.56 -0.93 30.69
C VAL A 235 11.94 -0.99 32.06
N ARG A 236 12.37 -1.95 32.85
CA ARG A 236 11.98 -2.11 34.25
C ARG A 236 13.23 -2.06 35.13
N SER A 237 13.21 -1.25 36.15
CA SER A 237 14.31 -1.17 37.14
C SER A 237 13.72 -1.14 38.54
N GLY A 238 14.38 -1.84 39.48
CA GLY A 238 13.97 -1.96 40.89
C GLY A 238 14.43 -3.27 41.51
N ASN A 239 13.50 -4.11 41.96
CA ASN A 239 13.82 -5.43 42.54
C ASN A 239 14.34 -6.42 41.48
N SER A 240 14.08 -6.17 40.19
CA SER A 240 14.67 -6.83 39.04
C SER A 240 14.94 -5.80 37.94
N GLU A 241 15.97 -6.00 37.15
CA GLU A 241 16.29 -5.16 36.00
C GLU A 241 15.91 -5.94 34.73
N GLN A 242 15.01 -5.39 33.93
CA GLN A 242 14.56 -5.98 32.67
C GLN A 242 14.58 -4.97 31.55
N VAL A 243 15.13 -5.38 30.42
CA VAL A 243 15.09 -4.61 29.19
C VAL A 243 14.56 -5.50 28.06
N ASP A 244 13.40 -5.13 27.51
CA ASP A 244 12.84 -5.80 26.34
C ASP A 244 12.93 -4.84 25.15
N PHE A 245 13.46 -5.32 24.07
CA PHE A 245 13.60 -4.59 22.81
C PHE A 245 12.92 -5.35 21.68
N VAL A 246 11.99 -4.70 21.01
CA VAL A 246 11.29 -5.23 19.83
C VAL A 246 11.58 -4.33 18.65
N THR A 247 11.97 -4.93 17.54
CA THR A 247 12.14 -4.20 16.29
C THR A 247 11.46 -4.93 15.15
N LYS A 248 10.77 -4.17 14.29
CA LYS A 248 10.16 -4.68 13.07
C LYS A 248 10.53 -3.75 11.93
N ALA A 249 10.79 -4.32 10.76
CA ALA A 249 10.98 -3.55 9.54
C ALA A 249 10.23 -4.25 8.41
N ARG A 250 9.47 -3.49 7.65
CA ARG A 250 8.81 -3.94 6.42
C ARG A 250 9.31 -3.09 5.28
N LEU A 251 9.65 -3.72 4.18
CA LEU A 251 10.03 -3.06 2.94
C LEU A 251 9.29 -3.74 1.80
N GLU A 252 8.55 -2.97 1.04
CA GLU A 252 7.77 -3.47 -0.08
C GLU A 252 8.14 -2.71 -1.36
N ARG A 253 8.20 -3.45 -2.47
CA ARG A 253 8.27 -2.89 -3.81
C ARG A 253 7.11 -3.42 -4.63
N ARG A 254 6.19 -2.57 -4.98
CA ARG A 254 4.98 -2.97 -5.68
C ARG A 254 4.90 -2.33 -7.07
N THR A 255 4.74 -3.17 -8.07
CA THR A 255 4.44 -2.77 -9.45
C THR A 255 3.11 -3.41 -9.87
N PRO A 256 2.50 -3.02 -10.99
CA PRO A 256 1.27 -3.66 -11.45
C PRO A 256 1.36 -5.18 -11.62
N ASN A 257 2.55 -5.72 -11.90
CA ASN A 257 2.76 -7.13 -12.21
C ASN A 257 3.55 -7.90 -11.16
N THR A 258 4.24 -7.21 -10.25
CA THR A 258 5.13 -7.86 -9.28
C THR A 258 5.02 -7.20 -7.90
N HIS A 259 5.24 -8.00 -6.85
CA HIS A 259 5.30 -7.52 -5.48
C HIS A 259 6.46 -8.22 -4.76
N LEU A 260 7.48 -7.46 -4.39
CA LEU A 260 8.53 -7.89 -3.48
C LEU A 260 8.16 -7.42 -2.07
N LYS A 261 8.22 -8.34 -1.12
CA LYS A 261 7.99 -8.05 0.29
C LYS A 261 9.13 -8.61 1.12
N LEU A 262 9.66 -7.80 2.01
CA LEU A 262 10.67 -8.16 2.99
C LEU A 262 10.20 -7.70 4.36
N ASP A 263 10.08 -8.63 5.30
CA ASP A 263 9.70 -8.38 6.68
C ASP A 263 10.81 -8.87 7.61
N TYR A 264 11.17 -8.07 8.59
CA TYR A 264 12.04 -8.44 9.69
C TYR A 264 11.32 -8.25 11.03
N THR A 265 11.48 -9.20 11.92
CA THR A 265 11.04 -9.08 13.32
C THR A 265 12.14 -9.59 14.22
N GLY A 266 12.56 -8.77 15.20
CA GLY A 266 13.52 -9.12 16.24
C GLY A 266 12.93 -8.84 17.63
N ASN A 267 13.06 -9.80 18.52
CA ASN A 267 12.67 -9.69 19.93
C ASN A 267 13.88 -10.09 20.79
N PHE A 268 14.27 -9.19 21.67
CA PHE A 268 15.40 -9.36 22.56
C PHE A 268 14.96 -9.00 23.97
N SER A 269 15.31 -9.82 24.96
CA SER A 269 15.02 -9.53 26.36
C SER A 269 16.20 -9.94 27.24
N GLU A 270 16.53 -9.07 28.16
CA GLU A 270 17.53 -9.31 29.19
C GLU A 270 16.88 -9.12 30.58
N LEU A 271 17.10 -10.05 31.46
CA LEU A 271 16.62 -10.03 32.85
C LEU A 271 17.81 -10.19 33.80
N ASP A 272 18.04 -9.19 34.64
CA ASP A 272 19.16 -9.14 35.61
C ASP A 272 20.54 -9.42 34.96
N GLY A 273 20.77 -8.87 33.74
CA GLY A 273 22.01 -9.06 33.00
C GLY A 273 22.15 -10.40 32.28
N VAL A 274 21.11 -11.21 32.26
CA VAL A 274 21.07 -12.51 31.57
C VAL A 274 20.07 -12.42 30.40
N GLU A 275 20.53 -12.77 29.21
CA GLU A 275 19.64 -12.88 28.05
C GLU A 275 18.55 -13.92 28.28
N SER A 276 17.30 -13.54 28.08
CA SER A 276 16.13 -14.38 28.35
C SER A 276 15.28 -14.63 27.11
N VAL A 277 15.42 -13.77 26.06
CA VAL A 277 14.79 -13.93 24.75
C VAL A 277 15.73 -13.43 23.66
N GLU A 278 16.00 -14.27 22.67
CA GLU A 278 16.61 -13.89 21.40
C GLU A 278 15.83 -14.57 20.27
N ASN A 279 14.94 -13.83 19.62
CA ASN A 279 14.16 -14.36 18.50
C ASN A 279 14.27 -13.41 17.31
N GLN A 280 14.67 -13.94 16.16
CA GLN A 280 14.83 -13.18 14.94
C GLN A 280 14.17 -13.93 13.78
N ARG A 281 13.35 -13.21 12.99
CA ARG A 281 12.71 -13.73 11.79
C ARG A 281 12.83 -12.75 10.64
N VAL A 282 13.26 -13.25 9.49
CA VAL A 282 13.27 -12.50 8.22
C VAL A 282 12.43 -13.29 7.23
N ASN A 283 11.42 -12.66 6.67
CA ASN A 283 10.61 -13.22 5.59
C ASN A 283 10.83 -12.42 4.31
N GLY A 284 11.01 -13.12 3.21
CA GLY A 284 11.10 -12.52 1.89
C GLY A 284 10.21 -13.26 0.90
N SER A 285 9.46 -12.53 0.09
CA SER A 285 8.68 -13.12 -0.98
C SER A 285 8.69 -12.23 -2.23
N PHE A 286 8.79 -12.87 -3.39
CA PHE A 286 8.63 -12.21 -4.67
C PHE A 286 7.45 -12.84 -5.41
N ASN A 287 6.39 -12.04 -5.58
CA ASN A 287 5.14 -12.45 -6.18
C ASN A 287 5.05 -11.93 -7.62
N ILE A 288 4.62 -12.78 -8.54
CA ILE A 288 4.37 -12.47 -9.95
C ILE A 288 2.90 -12.69 -10.22
N PHE A 289 2.14 -11.61 -10.46
CA PHE A 289 0.70 -11.69 -10.73
C PHE A 289 0.44 -12.29 -12.12
N LEU A 290 -0.28 -13.41 -12.17
CA LEU A 290 -0.77 -14.03 -13.39
C LEU A 290 -2.11 -13.43 -13.81
N THR A 291 -2.97 -13.23 -12.83
CA THR A 291 -4.24 -12.53 -12.94
C THR A 291 -4.35 -11.58 -11.76
N ARG A 292 -5.47 -10.88 -11.64
CA ARG A 292 -5.73 -10.01 -10.48
C ARG A 292 -5.72 -10.74 -9.14
N ARG A 293 -6.12 -12.01 -9.13
CA ARG A 293 -6.24 -12.82 -7.91
C ARG A 293 -5.21 -13.94 -7.80
N LEU A 294 -4.72 -14.43 -8.93
CA LEU A 294 -3.77 -15.54 -8.97
C LEU A 294 -2.35 -15.01 -9.17
N PHE A 295 -1.43 -15.43 -8.34
CA PHE A 295 -0.02 -15.09 -8.46
C PHE A 295 0.89 -16.29 -8.14
N LEU A 296 2.10 -16.24 -8.66
CA LEU A 296 3.19 -17.16 -8.30
C LEU A 296 4.07 -16.47 -7.27
N VAL A 297 4.52 -17.24 -6.29
CA VAL A 297 5.52 -16.83 -5.30
C VAL A 297 6.82 -17.54 -5.64
N THR A 298 7.86 -16.78 -6.00
CA THR A 298 9.17 -17.36 -6.36
C THR A 298 10.28 -16.30 -6.39
N PRO A 299 11.22 -16.32 -5.42
CA PRO A 299 11.29 -17.22 -4.26
C PRO A 299 10.43 -16.79 -3.08
N LEU A 300 10.15 -17.73 -2.18
CA LEU A 300 9.82 -17.48 -0.78
C LEU A 300 11.03 -17.87 0.04
N VAL A 301 11.47 -16.99 0.93
CA VAL A 301 12.62 -17.21 1.80
C VAL A 301 12.23 -16.86 3.23
N GLU A 302 12.50 -17.76 4.15
CA GLU A 302 12.40 -17.48 5.59
C GLU A 302 13.73 -17.79 6.25
N TYR A 303 14.20 -16.88 7.07
CA TYR A 303 15.27 -17.07 8.04
C TYR A 303 14.68 -16.95 9.44
N TYR A 304 14.96 -17.91 10.29
CA TYR A 304 14.53 -17.93 11.68
C TYR A 304 15.67 -18.34 12.61
N ARG A 305 15.77 -17.66 13.75
CA ARG A 305 16.69 -17.97 14.83
C ARG A 305 15.99 -17.83 16.17
N ASP A 306 16.12 -18.81 17.05
CA ASP A 306 15.61 -18.79 18.40
C ASP A 306 16.38 -19.84 19.25
N PRO A 307 17.51 -19.46 19.87
CA PRO A 307 18.32 -20.37 20.70
C PRO A 307 17.53 -20.97 21.85
N PHE A 308 16.53 -20.24 22.39
CA PHE A 308 15.67 -20.74 23.48
C PHE A 308 14.71 -21.86 23.04
N GLN A 309 14.50 -21.99 21.71
CA GLN A 309 13.84 -23.13 21.10
C GLN A 309 14.82 -24.13 20.48
N ASN A 310 16.09 -24.04 20.84
CA ASN A 310 17.19 -24.85 20.32
C ASN A 310 17.37 -24.69 18.78
N ILE A 311 16.98 -23.54 18.23
CA ILE A 311 17.12 -23.22 16.79
C ILE A 311 18.21 -22.16 16.62
N GLY A 312 19.45 -22.62 16.39
CA GLY A 312 20.57 -21.71 16.13
C GLY A 312 20.43 -20.98 14.77
N ARG A 313 19.92 -21.69 13.76
CA ARG A 313 19.58 -21.11 12.43
C ARG A 313 18.66 -22.05 11.68
N GLN A 314 17.59 -21.50 11.15
CA GLN A 314 16.70 -22.20 10.23
C GLN A 314 16.50 -21.36 8.97
N VAL A 315 16.64 -21.97 7.80
CA VAL A 315 16.43 -21.33 6.51
C VAL A 315 15.45 -22.18 5.71
N THR A 316 14.36 -21.56 5.28
CA THR A 316 13.37 -22.20 4.40
C THR A 316 13.38 -21.46 3.06
N LEU A 317 13.57 -22.20 1.99
CA LEU A 317 13.51 -21.72 0.61
C LEU A 317 12.38 -22.44 -0.12
N GLY A 318 11.46 -21.71 -0.69
CA GLY A 318 10.28 -22.27 -1.34
C GLY A 318 9.79 -21.48 -2.53
N GLY A 319 8.76 -22.03 -3.14
CA GLY A 319 8.00 -21.35 -4.19
C GLY A 319 6.64 -22.02 -4.32
N GLY A 320 5.68 -21.30 -4.88
CA GLY A 320 4.31 -21.82 -4.95
C GLY A 320 3.37 -20.88 -5.67
N ALA A 321 2.08 -21.03 -5.36
CA ALA A 321 1.03 -20.19 -5.88
C ALA A 321 0.18 -19.62 -4.76
N GLY A 322 -0.33 -18.42 -4.99
CA GLY A 322 -1.24 -17.75 -4.08
C GLY A 322 -2.48 -17.23 -4.79
N TYR A 323 -3.55 -17.10 -4.02
CA TYR A 323 -4.82 -16.65 -4.53
C TYR A 323 -5.52 -15.73 -3.50
N TYR A 324 -6.03 -14.59 -3.98
CA TYR A 324 -6.85 -13.69 -3.20
C TYR A 324 -8.29 -14.22 -3.15
N LEU A 325 -8.70 -14.73 -1.99
CA LEU A 325 -10.07 -15.18 -1.73
C LEU A 325 -11.03 -13.98 -1.66
N ILE A 326 -10.60 -12.94 -0.94
CA ILE A 326 -11.25 -11.64 -0.88
C ILE A 326 -10.24 -10.59 -1.32
N ASP A 327 -10.67 -9.70 -2.19
CA ASP A 327 -9.90 -8.61 -2.74
C ASP A 327 -10.82 -7.40 -2.86
N ARG A 328 -10.96 -6.68 -1.74
CA ARG A 328 -11.83 -5.50 -1.59
C ARG A 328 -11.05 -4.39 -0.88
N PRO A 329 -11.41 -3.10 -1.07
CA PRO A 329 -10.69 -1.96 -0.49
C PRO A 329 -10.44 -2.05 1.01
N LYS A 330 -11.38 -2.61 1.76
CA LYS A 330 -11.34 -2.68 3.23
C LYS A 330 -11.10 -4.07 3.77
N VAL A 331 -11.03 -5.08 2.93
CA VAL A 331 -10.86 -6.47 3.35
C VAL A 331 -10.07 -7.21 2.29
N GLU A 332 -8.91 -7.67 2.65
CA GLU A 332 -8.08 -8.55 1.83
C GLU A 332 -7.89 -9.89 2.53
N TRP A 333 -8.06 -10.97 1.81
CA TRP A 333 -7.77 -12.30 2.30
C TRP A 333 -7.06 -13.08 1.21
N LEU A 334 -5.82 -13.42 1.44
CA LEU A 334 -5.03 -14.24 0.55
C LEU A 334 -4.64 -15.55 1.22
N VAL A 335 -4.50 -16.57 0.39
CA VAL A 335 -3.90 -17.85 0.75
C VAL A 335 -2.82 -18.19 -0.26
N LEU A 336 -1.73 -18.79 0.21
CA LEU A 336 -0.65 -19.24 -0.65
C LEU A 336 -0.01 -20.49 -0.07
N GLY A 337 0.60 -21.30 -0.94
CA GLY A 337 1.27 -22.51 -0.52
C GLY A 337 2.10 -23.13 -1.64
N GLY A 338 2.99 -24.03 -1.25
CA GLY A 338 3.83 -24.71 -2.19
C GLY A 338 4.95 -25.52 -1.55
N PRO A 339 5.75 -26.21 -2.39
CA PRO A 339 6.92 -26.92 -1.95
C PRO A 339 8.01 -25.97 -1.46
N ALA A 340 8.76 -26.43 -0.48
CA ALA A 340 9.93 -25.75 0.05
C ALA A 340 11.01 -26.76 0.44
N TYR A 341 12.15 -26.26 0.78
CA TYR A 341 13.25 -26.98 1.37
C TYR A 341 13.71 -26.23 2.61
N GLN A 342 13.83 -26.94 3.74
CA GLN A 342 14.21 -26.35 5.01
C GLN A 342 15.52 -26.95 5.49
N GLN A 343 16.45 -26.07 5.90
CA GLN A 343 17.67 -26.44 6.59
C GLN A 343 17.64 -25.83 8.00
N THR A 344 17.74 -26.70 9.00
CA THR A 344 17.79 -26.30 10.41
C THR A 344 19.13 -26.70 11.00
N ARG A 345 19.80 -25.75 11.65
CA ARG A 345 20.95 -25.99 12.50
C ARG A 345 20.52 -25.75 13.94
N PHE A 346 20.59 -26.79 14.75
CA PHE A 346 20.28 -26.70 16.17
C PHE A 346 21.38 -25.95 16.92
N ASP A 347 21.02 -25.27 17.99
CA ASP A 347 21.97 -24.55 18.83
C ASP A 347 22.90 -25.51 19.58
N THR A 348 22.32 -26.54 20.19
CA THR A 348 23.02 -27.63 20.85
C THR A 348 22.34 -28.96 20.54
N VAL A 349 23.09 -30.06 20.57
CA VAL A 349 22.57 -31.41 20.37
C VAL A 349 23.21 -32.39 21.33
N GLN A 350 22.56 -33.51 21.58
CA GLN A 350 23.10 -34.59 22.42
C GLN A 350 24.28 -35.29 21.71
N PRO A 351 25.21 -35.89 22.46
CA PRO A 351 26.30 -36.66 21.89
C PRO A 351 25.80 -37.78 20.97
N GLY A 352 26.16 -37.74 19.71
CA GLY A 352 25.77 -38.72 18.70
C GLY A 352 24.59 -38.29 17.80
N GLU A 353 23.98 -37.17 18.09
CA GLU A 353 22.96 -36.57 17.20
C GLU A 353 23.59 -35.61 16.17
N GLU A 354 22.96 -35.46 15.03
CA GLU A 354 23.40 -34.53 13.99
C GLU A 354 22.95 -33.09 14.29
N PRO A 355 23.88 -32.11 14.29
CA PRO A 355 23.54 -30.72 14.58
C PRO A 355 22.78 -30.02 13.47
N GLU A 356 22.64 -30.65 12.30
CA GLU A 356 21.95 -30.08 11.15
C GLU A 356 20.93 -31.07 10.60
N SER A 357 19.76 -30.56 10.25
CA SER A 357 18.69 -31.28 9.54
C SER A 357 18.34 -30.55 8.26
N SER A 358 18.26 -31.28 7.17
CA SER A 358 17.88 -30.75 5.85
C SER A 358 16.77 -31.60 5.26
N THR A 359 15.61 -31.01 5.02
CA THR A 359 14.41 -31.75 4.67
C THR A 359 13.53 -31.04 3.66
N PRO A 360 12.89 -31.78 2.73
CA PRO A 360 11.78 -31.25 1.97
C PRO A 360 10.67 -30.76 2.91
N ALA A 361 10.04 -29.69 2.51
CA ALA A 361 8.97 -29.04 3.28
C ALA A 361 7.80 -28.68 2.37
N PHE A 362 6.66 -28.44 2.96
CA PHE A 362 5.52 -27.82 2.31
C PHE A 362 5.02 -26.67 3.19
N PHE A 363 4.89 -25.47 2.63
CA PHE A 363 4.36 -24.34 3.35
C PHE A 363 2.92 -24.03 2.94
N LEU A 364 2.15 -23.58 3.91
CA LEU A 364 0.81 -23.02 3.74
C LEU A 364 0.75 -21.71 4.52
N GLN A 365 0.28 -20.64 3.89
CA GLN A 365 0.14 -19.33 4.51
C GLN A 365 -1.22 -18.72 4.20
N SER A 366 -1.79 -18.02 5.18
CA SER A 366 -3.02 -17.27 5.06
C SER A 366 -2.83 -15.90 5.70
N ASN A 367 -3.10 -14.84 4.96
CA ASN A 367 -3.06 -13.46 5.45
C ASN A 367 -4.43 -12.84 5.25
N PHE A 368 -4.96 -12.27 6.32
CA PHE A 368 -6.23 -11.56 6.33
C PHE A 368 -5.99 -10.17 6.89
N ASP A 369 -6.38 -9.18 6.14
CA ASP A 369 -6.28 -7.76 6.47
C ASP A 369 -7.66 -7.12 6.40
N VAL A 370 -8.00 -6.27 7.39
CA VAL A 370 -9.27 -5.56 7.42
C VAL A 370 -9.14 -4.17 8.05
N GLU A 371 -9.53 -3.15 7.29
CA GLU A 371 -9.73 -1.79 7.78
C GLU A 371 -11.00 -1.73 8.65
N LEU A 372 -10.83 -1.79 9.98
CA LEU A 372 -11.93 -1.68 10.94
C LEU A 372 -12.49 -0.25 10.97
N THR A 373 -11.59 0.73 10.90
CA THR A 373 -11.92 2.15 10.80
C THR A 373 -10.84 2.82 9.92
N LYS A 374 -11.01 4.09 9.54
CA LYS A 374 -9.99 4.87 8.81
C LYS A 374 -8.63 5.00 9.52
N ARG A 375 -8.49 4.50 10.74
CA ARG A 375 -7.30 4.63 11.59
C ARG A 375 -6.94 3.34 12.31
N ILE A 376 -7.69 2.29 12.11
CA ILE A 376 -7.49 1.03 12.83
C ILE A 376 -7.60 -0.09 11.83
N ASP A 377 -6.49 -0.80 11.63
CA ASP A 377 -6.39 -1.98 10.78
C ASP A 377 -6.11 -3.21 11.63
N LEU A 378 -6.67 -4.33 11.24
CA LEU A 378 -6.41 -5.64 11.85
C LEU A 378 -5.79 -6.55 10.81
N GLU A 379 -4.52 -6.91 11.03
CA GLU A 379 -3.79 -7.88 10.23
C GLU A 379 -3.74 -9.22 10.98
N LEU A 380 -4.19 -10.29 10.33
CA LEU A 380 -4.07 -11.66 10.82
C LEU A 380 -3.21 -12.46 9.86
N GLY A 381 -2.11 -13.00 10.35
CA GLY A 381 -1.21 -13.88 9.62
C GLY A 381 -1.20 -15.27 10.22
N TYR A 382 -1.20 -16.29 9.39
CA TYR A 382 -1.00 -17.67 9.79
C TYR A 382 -0.12 -18.38 8.76
N GLN A 383 0.89 -19.09 9.24
CA GLN A 383 1.76 -19.93 8.44
C GLN A 383 1.92 -21.30 9.10
N ALA A 384 1.88 -22.33 8.31
CA ALA A 384 2.26 -23.68 8.71
C ALA A 384 3.32 -24.22 7.73
N ILE A 385 4.37 -24.82 8.28
CA ILE A 385 5.40 -25.51 7.50
C ILE A 385 5.43 -26.97 7.98
N VAL A 386 5.17 -27.88 7.04
CA VAL A 386 5.21 -29.32 7.27
C VAL A 386 6.57 -29.85 6.82
N THR A 387 7.28 -30.53 7.71
CA THR A 387 8.63 -31.05 7.49
C THR A 387 8.76 -32.50 7.99
N SER A 388 9.98 -33.01 8.12
CA SER A 388 10.24 -34.29 8.79
C SER A 388 10.07 -34.19 10.30
N GLU A 389 9.94 -35.34 10.99
CA GLU A 389 9.85 -35.40 12.47
C GLU A 389 11.06 -34.76 13.16
N GLN A 390 12.26 -34.97 12.62
CA GLN A 390 13.50 -34.39 13.14
C GLN A 390 13.59 -32.89 13.01
N ALA A 391 12.91 -32.31 12.02
CA ALA A 391 12.86 -30.85 11.79
C ALA A 391 11.63 -30.19 12.44
N GLY A 392 10.97 -30.85 13.39
CA GLY A 392 9.84 -30.30 14.13
C GLY A 392 8.46 -30.75 13.65
N ARG A 393 8.37 -31.57 12.62
CA ARG A 393 7.17 -32.13 11.98
C ARG A 393 6.24 -31.07 11.41
N VAL A 394 5.60 -30.25 12.24
CA VAL A 394 4.83 -29.08 11.81
C VAL A 394 5.20 -27.90 12.69
N THR A 395 5.58 -26.81 12.04
CA THR A 395 5.78 -25.54 12.72
C THR A 395 4.64 -24.58 12.34
N HIS A 396 4.12 -23.87 13.31
CA HIS A 396 3.07 -22.89 13.15
C HIS A 396 3.59 -21.52 13.57
N HIS A 397 3.29 -20.51 12.79
CA HIS A 397 3.53 -19.12 13.14
C HIS A 397 2.24 -18.35 12.89
N SER A 398 1.73 -17.70 13.93
CA SER A 398 0.51 -16.87 13.83
C SER A 398 0.76 -15.50 14.40
N THR A 399 0.25 -14.50 13.71
CA THR A 399 0.31 -13.10 14.14
C THR A 399 -1.08 -12.49 14.09
N ALA A 400 -1.40 -11.68 15.09
CA ALA A 400 -2.57 -10.81 15.08
C ALA A 400 -2.09 -9.42 15.48
N THR A 401 -2.10 -8.48 14.55
CA THR A 401 -1.63 -7.11 14.77
C THR A 401 -2.80 -6.15 14.61
N LEU A 402 -3.03 -5.35 15.65
CA LEU A 402 -3.89 -4.19 15.60
C LEU A 402 -3.00 -2.98 15.38
N GLU A 403 -3.11 -2.37 14.21
CA GLU A 403 -2.41 -1.15 13.83
C GLU A 403 -3.32 0.05 14.07
N ILE A 404 -2.83 1.07 14.79
CA ILE A 404 -3.57 2.27 15.14
C ILE A 404 -2.83 3.49 14.60
N ASP A 405 -3.34 4.13 13.58
CA ASP A 405 -2.79 5.34 13.00
C ASP A 405 -2.93 6.54 13.96
N LEU A 406 -1.82 6.95 14.55
CA LEU A 406 -1.74 8.15 15.37
C LEU A 406 -1.66 9.41 14.49
N THR A 407 -0.91 9.32 13.40
CA THR A 407 -0.79 10.34 12.36
C THR A 407 -0.63 9.65 11.00
N ARG A 408 -0.51 10.40 9.90
CA ARG A 408 -0.22 9.84 8.55
C ARG A 408 1.11 9.07 8.47
N ARG A 409 2.01 9.20 9.42
CA ARG A 409 3.36 8.60 9.40
C ARG A 409 3.72 7.84 10.67
N LEU A 410 2.93 8.02 11.71
CA LEU A 410 3.15 7.38 13.00
C LEU A 410 1.98 6.47 13.32
N ASP A 411 2.27 5.27 13.70
CA ASP A 411 1.30 4.28 14.17
C ASP A 411 1.74 3.65 15.49
N LEU A 412 0.78 3.03 16.15
CA LEU A 412 0.96 2.18 17.31
C LEU A 412 0.50 0.78 16.94
N ASP A 413 1.42 -0.19 17.01
CA ASP A 413 1.11 -1.59 16.76
C ASP A 413 1.01 -2.36 18.06
N VAL A 414 -0.08 -3.10 18.22
CA VAL A 414 -0.26 -4.12 19.25
C VAL A 414 -0.30 -5.47 18.55
N SER A 415 0.74 -6.29 18.74
CA SER A 415 0.89 -7.57 18.05
C SER A 415 0.92 -8.72 19.02
N PHE A 416 0.02 -9.68 18.83
CA PHE A 416 0.06 -10.98 19.48
C PHE A 416 0.68 -11.98 18.51
N ILE A 417 1.69 -12.72 18.97
CA ILE A 417 2.42 -13.71 18.19
C ILE A 417 2.33 -15.05 18.91
N TRP A 418 2.04 -16.10 18.16
CA TRP A 418 2.06 -17.47 18.60
C TRP A 418 2.91 -18.31 17.67
N ASP A 419 3.97 -18.88 18.21
CA ASP A 419 4.83 -19.87 17.57
C ASP A 419 4.60 -21.24 18.22
N ARG A 420 4.51 -22.29 17.39
CA ARG A 420 4.39 -23.68 17.86
C ARG A 420 5.22 -24.59 16.98
N THR A 421 6.01 -25.44 17.65
CA THR A 421 6.70 -26.57 17.04
C THR A 421 6.12 -27.85 17.61
N GLU A 422 5.58 -28.75 16.78
CA GLU A 422 4.93 -29.96 17.28
C GLU A 422 5.94 -30.93 17.92
N ASN A 423 7.13 -31.05 17.34
CA ASN A 423 8.17 -31.95 17.79
C ASN A 423 9.51 -31.20 17.94
N PRO A 424 9.69 -30.37 19.01
CA PRO A 424 10.93 -29.64 19.21
C PRO A 424 12.07 -30.60 19.54
N GLN A 425 13.25 -30.34 18.97
CA GLN A 425 14.45 -31.12 19.23
C GLN A 425 15.01 -30.79 20.62
N ALA A 426 15.38 -31.84 21.39
CA ALA A 426 16.04 -31.66 22.66
C ALA A 426 17.39 -30.95 22.53
N ASP A 427 17.77 -30.18 23.53
CA ASP A 427 19.08 -29.52 23.58
C ASP A 427 20.21 -30.51 23.96
N GLY A 428 21.45 -30.00 24.03
CA GLY A 428 22.62 -30.79 24.39
C GLY A 428 22.57 -31.42 25.80
N ASN A 429 21.71 -30.92 26.68
CA ASN A 429 21.48 -31.45 28.03
C ASN A 429 20.32 -32.47 28.06
N GLY A 430 19.58 -32.62 26.98
CA GLY A 430 18.40 -33.47 26.90
C GLY A 430 17.09 -32.75 27.26
N ASP A 431 17.12 -31.45 27.49
CA ASP A 431 15.93 -30.68 27.80
C ASP A 431 15.18 -30.38 26.51
N VAL A 432 13.86 -30.65 26.47
CA VAL A 432 13.00 -30.42 25.34
C VAL A 432 12.33 -29.05 25.49
N PRO A 433 12.52 -28.12 24.52
CA PRO A 433 11.84 -26.82 24.54
C PRO A 433 10.33 -26.97 24.58
N LYS A 434 9.64 -25.94 25.10
CA LYS A 434 8.17 -25.91 25.09
C LYS A 434 7.67 -25.82 23.64
N GLN A 435 6.60 -26.55 23.36
CA GLN A 435 5.99 -26.54 22.02
C GLN A 435 5.38 -25.19 21.63
N ASN A 436 4.85 -24.42 22.59
CA ASN A 436 4.18 -23.17 22.34
C ASN A 436 4.94 -22.00 22.95
N ASP A 437 5.07 -20.95 22.19
CA ASP A 437 5.61 -19.66 22.60
C ASP A 437 4.62 -18.56 22.25
N PHE A 438 4.32 -17.67 23.21
CA PHE A 438 3.38 -16.57 23.07
C PHE A 438 4.06 -15.26 23.42
N ARG A 439 3.90 -14.27 22.56
CA ARG A 439 4.45 -12.92 22.75
C ARG A 439 3.40 -11.86 22.48
N LEU A 440 3.40 -10.82 23.31
CA LEU A 440 2.61 -9.62 23.11
C LEU A 440 3.57 -8.44 22.98
N ASN A 441 3.58 -7.83 21.80
CA ASN A 441 4.48 -6.74 21.47
C ASN A 441 3.70 -5.43 21.31
N LEU A 442 4.22 -4.37 21.90
CA LEU A 442 3.77 -2.99 21.70
C LEU A 442 4.90 -2.20 21.06
N SER A 443 4.64 -1.57 19.94
CA SER A 443 5.66 -0.82 19.21
C SER A 443 5.12 0.43 18.53
N LEU A 444 5.96 1.46 18.43
CA LEU A 444 5.68 2.66 17.64
C LEU A 444 6.34 2.50 16.27
N GLY A 445 5.57 2.79 15.24
CA GLY A 445 5.99 2.68 13.86
C GLY A 445 6.11 4.02 13.15
N VAL A 446 7.00 4.05 12.15
CA VAL A 446 7.15 5.17 11.21
C VAL A 446 7.03 4.61 9.80
N LYS A 447 6.06 5.15 9.04
CA LYS A 447 5.80 4.85 7.62
C LYS A 447 6.51 5.83 6.69
N PHE A 448 7.07 5.35 5.57
CA PHE A 448 7.75 6.17 4.55
C PHE A 448 7.58 5.63 3.12
#